data_461f94257ea28abe56bfcfe794962c27
#
_entry.id   461f94257ea28abe56bfcfe794962c27
#
_cell.length_a   1.000
_cell.length_b   1.000
_cell.length_c   1.000
_cell.angle_alpha   90.00
_cell.angle_beta   90.00
_cell.angle_gamma   90.00
#
_symmetry.space_group_name_H-M   'P 1'
#
loop_
_entity.id
_entity.type
_entity.pdbx_description
1 polymer ?
#
loop_
_entity_poly.entity_id
_entity_poly.type
_entity_poly.pdbx_seq_one_letter_code
_entity_poly.pdbx_strand_id
1 'polypeptide(L)' 'MSASYAKLRGKIKEKFGSQDSFAAAMEMDRSTLSLKLNGKSDWTRKEIEKSCFLLQIPAVDVYAYFFTV' A
#
# COMPACT_ATOMS: atom_id res chain seq x y z
N MET A 1 3.93 -0.01 -18.95
CA MET A 1 3.18 -0.91 -18.07
C MET A 1 3.00 -0.26 -16.72
N SER A 2 1.79 -0.21 -16.22
CA SER A 2 1.56 0.39 -14.92
C SER A 2 1.98 -0.56 -13.80
N ALA A 3 2.42 0.01 -12.68
CA ALA A 3 2.76 -0.78 -11.52
C ALA A 3 1.49 -1.42 -10.96
N SER A 4 1.53 -2.71 -10.69
CA SER A 4 0.36 -3.42 -10.18
C SER A 4 0.29 -3.45 -8.66
N TYR A 5 1.42 -3.26 -8.01
CA TYR A 5 1.53 -3.37 -6.55
C TYR A 5 0.95 -4.71 -6.04
N ALA A 6 1.13 -5.77 -6.83
CA ALA A 6 0.55 -7.07 -6.48
C ALA A 6 1.00 -7.56 -5.12
N LYS A 7 2.28 -7.39 -4.81
CA LYS A 7 2.82 -7.82 -3.53
C LYS A 7 2.22 -7.02 -2.37
N LEU A 8 2.04 -5.71 -2.58
CA LEU A 8 1.43 -4.85 -1.57
C LEU A 8 -0.04 -5.21 -1.38
N ARG A 9 -0.77 -5.45 -2.47
CA ARG A 9 -2.18 -5.86 -2.38
C ARG A 9 -2.32 -7.16 -1.60
N GLY A 10 -1.43 -8.11 -1.83
CA GLY A 10 -1.44 -9.37 -1.10
C GLY A 10 -1.21 -9.18 0.39
N LYS A 11 -0.27 -8.30 0.74
CA LYS A 11 0.01 -8.02 2.14
C LYS A 11 -1.18 -7.33 2.82
N ILE A 12 -1.83 -6.41 2.12
CA ILE A 12 -3.02 -5.75 2.64
C ILE A 12 -4.12 -6.78 2.94
N LYS A 13 -4.35 -7.68 2.02
CA LYS A 13 -5.36 -8.71 2.22
C LYS A 13 -5.00 -9.63 3.38
N GLU A 14 -3.74 -9.99 3.46
CA GLU A 14 -3.26 -10.87 4.53
C GLU A 14 -3.46 -10.24 5.91
N LYS A 15 -3.13 -8.95 6.06
CA LYS A 15 -3.13 -8.30 7.37
C LYS A 15 -4.45 -7.64 7.73
N PHE A 16 -5.20 -7.15 6.74
CA PHE A 16 -6.42 -6.37 6.99
C PHE A 16 -7.68 -7.01 6.42
N GLY A 17 -7.55 -8.00 5.57
CA GLY A 17 -8.68 -8.68 4.99
C GLY A 17 -9.31 -7.99 3.79
N SER A 18 -9.24 -6.67 3.74
CA SER A 18 -9.79 -5.90 2.62
C SER A 18 -9.07 -4.58 2.46
N GLN A 19 -9.21 -3.98 1.27
CA GLN A 19 -8.65 -2.66 1.02
C GLN A 19 -9.41 -1.59 1.81
N ASP A 20 -10.71 -1.78 2.03
CA ASP A 20 -11.50 -0.84 2.82
C ASP A 20 -10.96 -0.71 4.24
N SER A 21 -10.66 -1.85 4.87
CA SER A 21 -10.11 -1.85 6.23
C SER A 21 -8.75 -1.16 6.27
N PHE A 22 -7.92 -1.40 5.27
CA PHE A 22 -6.61 -0.78 5.22
C PHE A 22 -6.72 0.73 4.99
N ALA A 23 -7.63 1.15 4.10
CA ALA A 23 -7.85 2.57 3.84
C ALA A 23 -8.27 3.28 5.14
N ALA A 24 -9.16 2.66 5.89
CA ALA A 24 -9.59 3.23 7.17
C ALA A 24 -8.41 3.37 8.14
N ALA A 25 -7.55 2.36 8.21
CA ALA A 25 -6.38 2.42 9.07
C ALA A 25 -5.38 3.48 8.62
N MET A 26 -5.31 3.73 7.32
CA MET A 26 -4.45 4.77 6.74
C MET A 26 -5.09 6.15 6.84
N GLU A 27 -6.34 6.22 7.26
CA GLU A 27 -7.10 7.47 7.34
C GLU A 27 -7.24 8.13 5.97
N MET A 28 -7.49 7.33 4.96
CA MET A 28 -7.72 7.83 3.60
C MET A 28 -8.96 7.19 2.99
N ASP A 29 -9.53 7.85 1.98
CA ASP A 29 -10.67 7.30 1.28
C ASP A 29 -10.28 6.07 0.49
N ARG A 30 -11.23 5.15 0.34
CA ARG A 30 -11.02 3.95 -0.45
C ARG A 30 -10.63 4.29 -1.90
N SER A 31 -11.24 5.33 -2.45
CA SER A 31 -10.92 5.77 -3.81
C SER A 31 -9.48 6.27 -3.92
N THR A 32 -9.00 6.98 -2.91
CA THR A 32 -7.61 7.45 -2.87
C THR A 32 -6.65 6.26 -2.84
N LEU A 33 -6.94 5.28 -1.99
CA LEU A 33 -6.12 4.08 -1.92
C LEU A 33 -6.10 3.34 -3.26
N SER A 34 -7.27 3.23 -3.89
CA SER A 34 -7.39 2.57 -5.18
C SER A 34 -6.51 3.22 -6.25
N LEU A 35 -6.51 4.56 -6.29
CA LEU A 35 -5.66 5.29 -7.23
C LEU A 35 -4.19 4.97 -7.02
N LYS A 36 -3.77 4.92 -5.76
CA LYS A 36 -2.37 4.62 -5.44
C LYS A 36 -2.01 3.18 -5.81
N LEU A 37 -2.90 2.24 -5.53
CA LEU A 37 -2.66 0.84 -5.86
C LEU A 37 -2.72 0.54 -7.35
N ASN A 38 -3.33 1.43 -8.13
CA ASN A 38 -3.38 1.31 -9.58
C ASN A 38 -2.28 2.11 -10.28
N GLY A 39 -1.37 2.70 -9.50
CA GLY A 39 -0.27 3.47 -10.06
C GLY A 39 -0.64 4.82 -10.62
N LYS A 40 -1.85 5.29 -10.34
CA LYS A 40 -2.34 6.58 -10.86
C LYS A 40 -2.08 7.75 -9.92
N SER A 41 -1.67 7.47 -8.71
CA SER A 41 -1.32 8.47 -7.72
C SER A 41 -0.10 7.97 -6.97
N ASP A 42 0.81 8.89 -6.66
CA ASP A 42 2.06 8.51 -5.99
C ASP A 42 1.84 8.30 -4.49
N TRP A 43 2.68 7.45 -3.93
CA TRP A 43 2.74 7.27 -2.48
C TRP A 43 3.66 8.34 -1.92
N THR A 44 3.21 9.04 -0.88
CA THR A 44 4.10 9.96 -0.17
C THR A 44 4.97 9.17 0.80
N ARG A 45 6.07 9.80 1.24
CA ARG A 45 6.95 9.17 2.20
C ARG A 45 6.22 8.78 3.48
N LYS A 46 5.38 9.68 4.00
CA LYS A 46 4.62 9.40 5.22
C LYS A 46 3.68 8.24 5.04
N GLU A 47 3.05 8.15 3.87
CA GLU A 47 2.13 7.04 3.57
C GLU A 47 2.88 5.72 3.52
N ILE A 48 4.06 5.72 2.90
CA ILE A 48 4.88 4.52 2.85
C ILE A 48 5.29 4.08 4.25
N GLU A 49 5.74 5.03 5.06
CA GLU A 49 6.16 4.72 6.43
C GLU A 49 4.99 4.16 7.25
N LYS A 50 3.82 4.79 7.15
CA LYS A 50 2.64 4.34 7.88
C LYS A 50 2.20 2.96 7.40
N SER A 51 2.22 2.74 6.09
CA SER A 51 1.87 1.44 5.52
C SER A 51 2.80 0.35 6.02
N CYS A 52 4.10 0.62 6.04
CA CYS A 52 5.07 -0.36 6.51
C CYS A 52 4.84 -0.68 7.98
N PHE A 53 4.51 0.31 8.78
CA PHE A 53 4.21 0.09 10.18
C PHE A 53 2.96 -0.79 10.35
N LEU A 54 1.88 -0.43 9.64
CA LEU A 54 0.62 -1.15 9.75
C LEU A 54 0.70 -2.57 9.21
N LEU A 55 1.46 -2.77 8.14
CA LEU A 55 1.58 -4.07 7.49
C LEU A 55 2.77 -4.87 7.99
N GLN A 56 3.53 -4.31 8.92
CA GLN A 56 4.72 -4.95 9.49
C GLN A 56 5.74 -5.34 8.42
N ILE A 57 5.96 -4.41 7.49
CA ILE A 57 6.94 -4.58 6.43
C ILE A 57 8.28 -4.03 6.92
N PRO A 58 9.32 -4.86 7.00
CA PRO A 58 10.63 -4.36 7.45
C PRO A 58 11.24 -3.42 6.42
N ALA A 59 12.08 -2.50 6.88
CA ALA A 59 12.69 -1.48 6.03
C ALA A 59 13.40 -2.09 4.82
N VAL A 60 14.02 -3.24 4.99
CA VAL A 60 14.76 -3.90 3.90
C VAL A 60 13.84 -4.34 2.76
N ASP A 61 12.54 -4.48 3.02
CA ASP A 61 11.59 -4.94 2.02
C ASP A 61 10.78 -3.81 1.38
N VAL A 62 10.96 -2.56 1.82
CA VAL A 62 10.17 -1.44 1.33
C VAL A 62 10.25 -1.31 -0.19
N TYR A 63 11.44 -1.46 -0.74
CA TYR A 63 11.64 -1.32 -2.18
C TYR A 63 10.78 -2.34 -2.95
N ALA A 64 10.74 -3.58 -2.46
CA ALA A 64 9.99 -4.64 -3.14
C ALA A 64 8.49 -4.38 -3.16
N TYR A 65 7.97 -3.67 -2.15
CA TYR A 65 6.54 -3.40 -2.07
C TYR A 65 6.12 -2.13 -2.79
N PHE A 66 6.95 -1.10 -2.78
CA PHE A 66 6.54 0.22 -3.25
C PHE A 66 7.25 0.72 -4.50
N PHE A 67 8.36 0.13 -4.89
CA PHE A 67 9.19 0.64 -5.98
C PHE A 67 9.44 -0.36 -7.10
N THR A 68 8.81 -1.51 -7.07
CA THR A 68 8.88 -2.47 -8.17
C THR A 68 7.69 -2.28 -9.10
N VAL A 69 7.91 -2.53 -10.35
CA VAL A 69 6.86 -2.45 -11.35
C VAL A 69 6.61 -3.80 -11.97
#